data_794f5431ec2fa76138747b51e1279cd0
#
_entry.id   794f5431ec2fa76138747b51e1279cd0
#
_cell.length_a   1.000
_cell.length_b   1.000
_cell.length_c   1.000
_cell.angle_alpha   90.00
_cell.angle_beta   90.00
_cell.angle_gamma   90.00
#
_symmetry.space_group_name_H-M   'P 1'
#
loop_
_entity.id
_entity.type
_entity.pdbx_description
1 polymer ?
#
loop_
_entity_poly.entity_id
_entity_poly.type
_entity_poly.pdbx_seq_one_letter_code
_entity_poly.pdbx_strand_id
1 'polypeptide(L)'
;MVLGVTTTERWWPSPFGPDDQHGMLNLVDEAKRLEALRLVREGRMYDLGHELHEDIPVFPGRFFRQTLVTTAHHANADGGVGDNDVNWVTEQVAATMQLGTHLDALSHLQIGDRGYNGCTVSELAGTAGVRRLGVETVPQVVTCGWLVDVSARRPGPGDVIVVEDLGGVDPSPGDAVLFHTGWSARWDDPARTSRASLVPATPWPSSWSSGRWR
;
A
#
# COMPACT_ATOMS: atom_id res chain seq x y z
N MET A 1 -18.78 13.36 10.56
CA MET A 1 -19.47 12.53 11.58
C MET A 1 -18.67 11.24 11.66
N VAL A 2 -17.83 11.11 12.68
CA VAL A 2 -17.01 9.90 12.88
C VAL A 2 -17.96 8.82 13.36
N LEU A 3 -18.16 7.79 12.55
CA LEU A 3 -18.87 6.59 12.98
C LEU A 3 -18.05 5.95 14.10
N GLY A 4 -18.55 6.05 15.33
CA GLY A 4 -17.96 5.38 16.46
C GLY A 4 -18.06 3.88 16.27
N VAL A 5 -16.96 3.26 15.86
CA VAL A 5 -16.82 1.81 15.88
C VAL A 5 -16.63 1.40 17.33
N THR A 6 -17.71 1.04 17.99
CA THR A 6 -17.65 0.33 19.27
C THR A 6 -17.32 -1.12 18.96
N THR A 7 -16.05 -1.43 18.73
CA THR A 7 -15.61 -2.83 18.74
C THR A 7 -15.50 -3.28 20.20
N THR A 8 -16.46 -4.04 20.67
CA THR A 8 -16.40 -4.74 21.96
C THR A 8 -15.42 -5.92 21.94
N GLU A 9 -14.95 -6.30 20.75
CA GLU A 9 -13.96 -7.37 20.59
C GLU A 9 -12.55 -6.80 20.57
N ARG A 10 -11.71 -7.38 21.39
CA ARG A 10 -10.29 -7.06 21.47
C ARG A 10 -9.60 -7.54 20.19
N TRP A 11 -9.01 -6.63 19.40
CA TRP A 11 -8.34 -6.92 18.13
C TRP A 11 -6.82 -7.17 18.28
N TRP A 12 -6.39 -7.43 19.52
CA TRP A 12 -5.03 -7.88 19.87
C TRP A 12 -5.09 -8.84 21.06
N PRO A 13 -4.08 -9.72 21.29
CA PRO A 13 -2.87 -9.84 20.46
C PRO A 13 -3.16 -10.44 19.08
N SER A 14 -2.17 -10.33 18.18
CA SER A 14 -2.19 -10.98 16.88
C SER A 14 -2.37 -12.51 17.05
N PRO A 15 -3.08 -13.19 16.14
CA PRO A 15 -3.13 -14.64 16.11
C PRO A 15 -1.76 -15.30 15.83
N PHE A 16 -0.81 -14.53 15.31
CA PHE A 16 0.57 -14.97 15.04
C PHE A 16 1.53 -14.68 16.21
N GLY A 17 1.04 -14.20 17.33
CA GLY A 17 1.79 -13.96 18.55
C GLY A 17 2.05 -12.48 18.88
N PRO A 18 2.52 -12.22 20.12
CA PRO A 18 2.63 -10.85 20.63
C PRO A 18 3.73 -10.02 19.94
N ASP A 19 4.72 -10.68 19.34
CA ASP A 19 5.83 -10.00 18.65
C ASP A 19 5.63 -9.93 17.13
N ASP A 20 4.47 -10.37 16.64
CA ASP A 20 4.18 -10.35 15.20
C ASP A 20 4.16 -8.93 14.64
N GLN A 21 4.82 -8.75 13.50
CA GLN A 21 4.90 -7.51 12.73
C GLN A 21 4.46 -7.66 11.27
N HIS A 22 3.99 -8.83 10.86
CA HIS A 22 3.64 -9.14 9.48
C HIS A 22 2.14 -9.21 9.23
N GLY A 23 1.34 -9.45 10.28
CA GLY A 23 -0.09 -9.60 10.14
C GLY A 23 -0.46 -10.77 9.24
N MET A 24 -1.42 -10.56 8.37
CA MET A 24 -1.89 -11.59 7.43
C MET A 24 -0.83 -12.01 6.41
N LEU A 25 0.25 -11.27 6.24
CA LEU A 25 1.38 -11.68 5.38
C LEU A 25 2.10 -12.92 5.89
N ASN A 26 1.92 -13.29 7.17
CA ASN A 26 2.36 -14.60 7.68
C ASN A 26 1.76 -15.81 6.94
N LEU A 27 0.63 -15.60 6.24
CA LEU A 27 -0.03 -16.64 5.46
C LEU A 27 0.56 -16.78 4.05
N VAL A 28 1.47 -15.89 3.64
CA VAL A 28 2.17 -15.97 2.36
C VAL A 28 3.48 -16.71 2.55
N ASP A 29 3.37 -17.99 2.87
CA ASP A 29 4.50 -18.91 3.07
C ASP A 29 5.06 -19.45 1.73
N GLU A 30 6.04 -20.39 1.81
CA GLU A 30 6.63 -21.01 0.63
C GLU A 30 5.61 -21.80 -0.20
N ALA A 31 4.68 -22.49 0.47
CA ALA A 31 3.66 -23.29 -0.21
C ALA A 31 2.71 -22.37 -0.98
N LYS A 32 2.28 -21.25 -0.37
CA LYS A 32 1.44 -20.25 -0.99
C LYS A 32 2.11 -19.59 -2.19
N ARG A 33 3.40 -19.25 -2.08
CA ARG A 33 4.17 -18.72 -3.21
C ARG A 33 4.27 -19.71 -4.37
N LEU A 34 4.54 -20.98 -4.09
CA LEU A 34 4.58 -22.03 -5.13
C LEU A 34 3.20 -22.25 -5.78
N GLU A 35 2.13 -22.15 -5.00
CA GLU A 35 0.75 -22.20 -5.54
C GLU A 35 0.52 -21.06 -6.54
N ALA A 36 0.84 -19.82 -6.14
CA ALA A 36 0.69 -18.64 -6.99
C ALA A 36 1.49 -18.74 -8.29
N LEU A 37 2.74 -19.18 -8.22
CA LEU A 37 3.59 -19.34 -9.40
C LEU A 37 3.04 -20.37 -10.41
N ARG A 38 2.30 -21.39 -9.96
CA ARG A 38 1.64 -22.38 -10.85
C ARG A 38 0.47 -21.79 -11.62
N LEU A 39 -0.07 -20.64 -11.22
CA LEU A 39 -1.16 -19.98 -11.92
C LEU A 39 -0.69 -19.22 -13.17
N VAL A 40 0.61 -18.94 -13.29
CA VAL A 40 1.15 -18.26 -14.46
C VAL A 40 1.00 -19.14 -15.71
N ARG A 41 0.30 -18.62 -16.73
CA ARG A 41 0.02 -19.33 -17.99
C ARG A 41 0.72 -18.67 -19.18
N GLU A 42 0.69 -17.37 -19.26
CA GLU A 42 1.09 -16.61 -20.45
C GLU A 42 2.32 -15.73 -20.19
N GLY A 43 2.80 -15.66 -18.97
CA GLY A 43 3.96 -14.80 -18.60
C GLY A 43 3.72 -13.30 -18.78
N ARG A 44 2.47 -12.87 -18.94
CA ARG A 44 2.14 -11.44 -19.01
C ARG A 44 2.32 -10.79 -17.65
N MET A 45 2.86 -9.58 -17.68
CA MET A 45 2.95 -8.71 -16.52
C MET A 45 2.18 -7.42 -16.80
N TYR A 46 1.50 -6.91 -15.78
CA TYR A 46 0.77 -5.65 -15.84
C TYR A 46 1.37 -4.71 -14.81
N ASP A 47 1.83 -3.56 -15.27
CA ASP A 47 2.28 -2.49 -14.37
C ASP A 47 1.04 -1.78 -13.82
N LEU A 48 0.91 -1.79 -12.49
CA LEU A 48 -0.17 -1.10 -11.77
C LEU A 48 0.36 0.16 -11.09
N GLY A 49 1.63 0.52 -11.34
CA GLY A 49 2.24 1.73 -10.83
C GLY A 49 1.74 2.98 -11.55
N HIS A 50 1.62 4.07 -10.82
CA HIS A 50 1.48 5.41 -11.41
C HIS A 50 2.85 6.08 -11.43
N GLU A 51 3.13 6.80 -12.51
CA GLU A 51 4.32 7.66 -12.59
C GLU A 51 4.22 8.76 -11.52
N LEU A 52 5.32 8.98 -10.80
CA LEU A 52 5.40 10.02 -9.79
C LEU A 52 6.08 11.27 -10.37
N HIS A 53 5.39 12.40 -10.30
CA HIS A 53 5.89 13.72 -10.69
C HIS A 53 5.29 14.79 -9.78
N GLU A 54 5.73 16.04 -9.89
CA GLU A 54 5.36 17.11 -8.96
C GLU A 54 3.86 17.45 -8.97
N ASP A 55 3.19 17.23 -10.12
CA ASP A 55 1.79 17.59 -10.32
C ASP A 55 0.80 16.43 -10.05
N ILE A 56 1.26 15.32 -9.48
CA ILE A 56 0.35 14.22 -9.14
C ILE A 56 -0.69 14.63 -8.10
N PRO A 57 -1.89 14.03 -8.12
CA PRO A 57 -2.90 14.30 -7.11
C PRO A 57 -2.43 13.80 -5.73
N VAL A 58 -2.37 14.72 -4.78
CA VAL A 58 -1.95 14.43 -3.40
C VAL A 58 -2.93 15.03 -2.38
N PHE A 59 -3.02 14.42 -1.21
CA PHE A 59 -3.73 15.04 -0.09
C PHE A 59 -2.99 16.28 0.43
N PRO A 60 -3.71 17.25 1.02
CA PRO A 60 -3.08 18.43 1.60
C PRO A 60 -1.94 18.08 2.55
N GLY A 61 -0.80 18.76 2.37
CA GLY A 61 0.41 18.54 3.16
C GLY A 61 1.32 17.42 2.64
N ARG A 62 0.91 16.69 1.60
CA ARG A 62 1.78 15.72 0.91
C ARG A 62 2.40 16.36 -0.33
N PHE A 63 3.56 15.87 -0.73
CA PHE A 63 4.26 16.39 -1.90
C PHE A 63 5.23 15.35 -2.48
N PHE A 64 5.55 15.52 -3.74
CA PHE A 64 6.66 14.89 -4.44
C PHE A 64 7.49 16.00 -5.09
N ARG A 65 8.81 15.92 -4.96
CA ARG A 65 9.74 16.82 -5.63
C ARG A 65 10.97 16.05 -6.09
N GLN A 66 11.33 16.24 -7.35
CA GLN A 66 12.53 15.68 -7.93
C GLN A 66 13.40 16.81 -8.47
N THR A 67 14.69 16.77 -8.21
CA THR A 67 15.66 17.73 -8.71
C THR A 67 16.89 17.02 -9.25
N LEU A 68 17.49 17.57 -10.29
CA LEU A 68 18.80 17.12 -10.75
C LEU A 68 19.87 17.73 -9.83
N VAL A 69 20.68 16.87 -9.26
CA VAL A 69 21.84 17.27 -8.45
C VAL A 69 23.05 17.44 -9.33
N THR A 70 23.21 16.57 -10.32
CA THR A 70 24.33 16.57 -11.27
C THR A 70 23.82 16.23 -12.65
N THR A 71 24.20 17.03 -13.65
CA THR A 71 24.04 16.67 -15.05
C THR A 71 25.42 16.48 -15.68
N ALA A 72 25.51 15.70 -16.74
CA ALA A 72 26.73 15.47 -17.51
C ALA A 72 27.46 16.77 -17.84
N HIS A 73 26.71 17.78 -18.29
CA HIS A 73 27.30 19.08 -18.66
C HIS A 73 27.76 19.94 -17.48
N HIS A 74 27.19 19.76 -16.30
CA HIS A 74 27.56 20.52 -15.12
C HIS A 74 28.66 19.84 -14.30
N ALA A 75 28.75 18.51 -14.36
CA ALA A 75 29.76 17.76 -13.61
C ALA A 75 31.15 17.94 -14.22
N ASN A 76 31.22 18.07 -15.53
CA ASN A 76 32.49 18.10 -16.29
C ASN A 76 32.43 19.17 -17.38
N ALA A 77 32.79 20.40 -17.00
CA ALA A 77 32.88 21.51 -17.95
C ALA A 77 33.85 21.24 -19.12
N ASP A 78 34.83 20.36 -18.89
CA ASP A 78 35.88 20.01 -19.84
C ASP A 78 35.74 18.60 -20.44
N GLY A 79 34.59 17.95 -20.28
CA GLY A 79 34.34 16.60 -20.79
C GLY A 79 34.05 15.57 -19.70
N GLY A 80 33.99 14.31 -20.07
CA GLY A 80 33.71 13.19 -19.15
C GLY A 80 34.87 12.81 -18.25
N VAL A 81 34.69 11.85 -17.38
CA VAL A 81 35.70 11.32 -16.47
C VAL A 81 36.39 10.09 -17.09
N GLY A 82 37.72 10.12 -17.05
CA GLY A 82 38.57 9.02 -17.55
C GLY A 82 38.65 8.96 -19.07
N ASP A 83 39.35 7.95 -19.60
CA ASP A 83 39.64 7.76 -21.00
C ASP A 83 38.41 7.49 -21.89
N ASN A 84 37.28 7.14 -21.25
CA ASN A 84 36.01 6.83 -21.91
C ASN A 84 34.98 7.97 -21.86
N ASP A 85 35.35 9.15 -21.38
CA ASP A 85 34.47 10.30 -21.26
C ASP A 85 33.14 9.96 -20.51
N VAL A 86 33.23 9.24 -19.38
CA VAL A 86 32.04 8.83 -18.64
C VAL A 86 31.36 10.02 -17.99
N ASN A 87 30.06 10.14 -18.27
CA ASN A 87 29.17 11.13 -17.67
C ASN A 87 27.98 10.44 -16.98
N TRP A 88 27.34 11.13 -16.04
CA TRP A 88 26.18 10.58 -15.32
C TRP A 88 25.18 11.68 -14.98
N VAL A 89 23.96 11.25 -14.69
CA VAL A 89 22.89 12.08 -14.13
C VAL A 89 22.57 11.56 -12.74
N THR A 90 22.43 12.46 -11.78
CA THR A 90 22.03 12.11 -10.40
C THR A 90 20.86 12.97 -9.99
N GLU A 91 19.80 12.30 -9.55
CA GLU A 91 18.58 12.91 -9.07
C GLU A 91 18.48 12.82 -7.55
N GLN A 92 17.77 13.79 -6.99
CA GLN A 92 17.35 13.80 -5.59
C GLN A 92 15.84 13.84 -5.54
N VAL A 93 15.25 12.97 -4.69
CA VAL A 93 13.81 12.95 -4.42
C VAL A 93 13.55 13.35 -2.97
N ALA A 94 12.65 14.32 -2.79
CA ALA A 94 12.04 14.65 -1.51
C ALA A 94 10.53 14.43 -1.62
N ALA A 95 9.97 13.55 -0.77
CA ALA A 95 8.57 13.16 -0.88
C ALA A 95 7.99 12.70 0.45
N THR A 96 6.67 12.82 0.60
CA THR A 96 5.95 12.02 1.58
C THR A 96 5.74 10.61 1.02
N MET A 97 5.70 9.59 1.89
CA MET A 97 5.69 8.18 1.40
C MET A 97 4.35 7.73 0.82
N GLN A 98 3.23 8.31 1.29
CA GLN A 98 1.89 7.92 0.85
C GLN A 98 1.49 8.69 -0.42
N LEU A 99 2.11 8.32 -1.55
CA LEU A 99 1.91 8.93 -2.87
C LEU A 99 1.69 7.85 -3.92
N GLY A 100 0.81 8.13 -4.89
CA GLY A 100 0.57 7.24 -6.01
C GLY A 100 0.32 5.79 -5.58
N THR A 101 0.93 4.85 -6.27
CA THR A 101 0.92 3.43 -5.89
C THR A 101 1.94 3.21 -4.78
N HIS A 102 1.48 2.85 -3.60
CA HIS A 102 2.33 2.67 -2.42
C HIS A 102 1.80 1.55 -1.51
N LEU A 103 2.61 1.13 -0.57
CA LEU A 103 2.27 0.19 0.48
C LEU A 103 2.25 0.92 1.82
N ASP A 104 1.12 0.83 2.54
CA ASP A 104 1.04 1.25 3.93
C ASP A 104 1.52 0.14 4.85
N ALA A 105 2.53 0.42 5.66
CA ALA A 105 2.97 -0.48 6.70
C ALA A 105 1.96 -0.54 7.85
N LEU A 106 2.01 -1.58 8.67
CA LEU A 106 1.12 -1.75 9.83
C LEU A 106 1.24 -0.64 10.89
N SER A 107 2.32 0.14 10.84
CA SER A 107 2.51 1.34 11.67
C SER A 107 1.73 2.56 11.16
N HIS A 108 1.17 2.54 9.94
CA HIS A 108 0.58 3.75 9.33
C HIS A 108 -0.71 4.19 10.00
N LEU A 109 -1.58 3.24 10.39
CA LEU A 109 -2.89 3.54 10.97
C LEU A 109 -3.03 3.04 12.42
N GLN A 110 -3.70 3.83 13.24
CA GLN A 110 -4.02 3.51 14.63
C GLN A 110 -5.50 3.79 14.91
N ILE A 111 -6.03 3.10 15.93
CA ILE A 111 -7.34 3.41 16.50
C ILE A 111 -7.10 3.95 17.93
N GLY A 112 -7.35 5.24 18.12
CA GLY A 112 -6.93 5.93 19.33
C GLY A 112 -5.41 5.95 19.45
N ASP A 113 -4.85 5.41 20.52
CA ASP A 113 -3.41 5.29 20.77
C ASP A 113 -2.83 3.91 20.43
N ARG A 114 -3.61 3.03 19.77
CA ARG A 114 -3.26 1.64 19.50
C ARG A 114 -3.14 1.35 18.02
N GLY A 115 -1.97 0.87 17.62
CA GLY A 115 -1.69 0.30 16.32
C GLY A 115 -1.85 -1.23 16.32
N TYR A 116 -1.42 -1.85 15.22
CA TYR A 116 -1.47 -3.30 15.06
C TYR A 116 -0.82 -4.00 16.27
N ASN A 117 -1.39 -5.15 16.65
CA ASN A 117 -0.98 -5.99 17.77
C ASN A 117 -0.96 -5.26 19.12
N GLY A 118 -1.75 -4.17 19.25
CA GLY A 118 -1.89 -3.40 20.49
C GLY A 118 -0.72 -2.47 20.81
N CYS A 119 0.25 -2.29 19.90
CA CYS A 119 1.34 -1.33 20.06
C CYS A 119 0.82 0.09 20.27
N THR A 120 1.34 0.78 21.25
CA THR A 120 1.03 2.21 21.46
C THR A 120 1.74 3.08 20.43
N VAL A 121 1.21 4.27 20.17
CA VAL A 121 1.86 5.25 19.27
C VAL A 121 3.31 5.53 19.69
N SER A 122 3.58 5.62 21.00
CA SER A 122 4.93 5.86 21.52
C SER A 122 5.91 4.68 21.32
N GLU A 123 5.39 3.45 21.22
CA GLU A 123 6.18 2.28 20.85
C GLU A 123 6.43 2.23 19.35
N LEU A 124 5.44 2.63 18.54
CA LEU A 124 5.51 2.61 17.08
C LEU A 124 6.48 3.63 16.51
N ALA A 125 6.48 4.86 17.03
CA ALA A 125 7.21 5.96 16.42
C ALA A 125 7.89 6.87 17.45
N GLY A 126 8.92 7.55 16.99
CA GLY A 126 9.64 8.58 17.72
C GLY A 126 10.11 9.67 16.78
N THR A 127 10.84 10.65 17.32
CA THR A 127 11.35 11.79 16.54
C THR A 127 12.29 11.39 15.39
N ALA A 128 12.94 10.23 15.51
CA ALA A 128 13.84 9.71 14.49
C ALA A 128 13.16 8.80 13.46
N GLY A 129 11.85 8.55 13.59
CA GLY A 129 11.08 7.72 12.67
C GLY A 129 10.33 6.57 13.33
N VAL A 130 9.88 5.63 12.51
CA VAL A 130 9.18 4.40 12.93
C VAL A 130 10.17 3.44 13.58
N ARG A 131 9.77 2.78 14.66
CA ARG A 131 10.57 1.85 15.45
C ARG A 131 10.10 0.40 15.34
N ARG A 132 8.81 0.21 15.08
CA ARG A 132 8.15 -1.10 14.94
C ARG A 132 7.10 -1.05 13.84
N LEU A 133 6.82 -2.19 13.23
CA LEU A 133 5.78 -2.33 12.20
C LEU A 133 6.05 -1.47 10.95
N GLY A 134 7.31 -1.11 10.70
CA GLY A 134 7.70 -0.34 9.53
C GLY A 134 7.68 -1.16 8.24
N VAL A 135 7.76 -0.49 7.10
CA VAL A 135 7.73 -1.14 5.78
C VAL A 135 8.92 -2.08 5.56
N GLU A 136 10.02 -1.86 6.25
CA GLU A 136 11.21 -2.74 6.21
C GLU A 136 10.96 -4.13 6.77
N THR A 137 9.89 -4.31 7.57
CA THR A 137 9.51 -5.63 8.08
C THR A 137 8.64 -6.42 7.09
N VAL A 138 8.10 -5.77 6.07
CA VAL A 138 7.21 -6.40 5.09
C VAL A 138 8.00 -7.35 4.18
N PRO A 139 7.68 -8.66 4.15
CA PRO A 139 8.35 -9.60 3.27
C PRO A 139 7.95 -9.38 1.79
N GLN A 140 8.71 -9.97 0.86
CA GLN A 140 8.28 -10.03 -0.54
C GLN A 140 6.97 -10.82 -0.65
N VAL A 141 6.00 -10.21 -1.33
CA VAL A 141 4.67 -10.79 -1.52
C VAL A 141 4.54 -11.36 -2.92
N VAL A 142 4.41 -12.69 -3.00
CA VAL A 142 4.05 -13.41 -4.21
C VAL A 142 2.88 -14.32 -3.86
N THR A 143 1.70 -13.98 -4.32
CA THR A 143 0.48 -14.71 -3.97
C THR A 143 -0.56 -14.66 -5.09
N CYS A 144 -1.62 -15.45 -4.98
CA CYS A 144 -2.77 -15.36 -5.88
C CYS A 144 -3.48 -14.03 -5.67
N GLY A 145 -3.86 -13.37 -6.78
CA GLY A 145 -4.62 -12.12 -6.78
C GLY A 145 -6.03 -12.32 -7.34
N TRP A 146 -7.03 -11.83 -6.62
CA TRP A 146 -8.41 -11.77 -7.07
C TRP A 146 -8.75 -10.35 -7.47
N LEU A 147 -9.08 -10.12 -8.75
CA LEU A 147 -9.51 -8.80 -9.21
C LEU A 147 -11.03 -8.70 -9.09
N VAL A 148 -11.48 -7.75 -8.28
CA VAL A 148 -12.89 -7.41 -8.08
C VAL A 148 -13.16 -6.06 -8.72
N ASP A 149 -13.90 -6.05 -9.81
CA ASP A 149 -14.26 -4.84 -10.53
C ASP A 149 -15.57 -4.25 -10.01
N VAL A 150 -15.46 -3.19 -9.23
CA VAL A 150 -16.60 -2.42 -8.71
C VAL A 150 -16.83 -1.11 -9.49
N SER A 151 -16.09 -0.87 -10.56
CA SER A 151 -16.16 0.38 -11.34
C SER A 151 -17.53 0.60 -12.00
N ALA A 152 -18.23 -0.49 -12.37
CA ALA A 152 -19.57 -0.44 -12.94
C ALA A 152 -20.60 0.18 -12.00
N ARG A 153 -20.42 0.06 -10.70
CA ARG A 153 -21.23 0.71 -9.66
C ARG A 153 -21.02 2.23 -9.61
N ARG A 154 -19.97 2.72 -10.27
CA ARG A 154 -19.56 4.13 -10.29
C ARG A 154 -19.45 4.73 -8.88
N PRO A 155 -18.61 4.16 -8.01
CA PRO A 155 -18.49 4.65 -6.65
C PRO A 155 -18.06 6.11 -6.65
N GLY A 156 -18.74 6.91 -5.83
CA GLY A 156 -18.46 8.33 -5.63
C GLY A 156 -17.44 8.57 -4.52
N PRO A 157 -17.03 9.82 -4.32
CA PRO A 157 -16.19 10.20 -3.18
C PRO A 157 -16.83 9.82 -1.84
N GLY A 158 -16.12 9.05 -1.02
CA GLY A 158 -16.59 8.60 0.28
C GLY A 158 -17.51 7.38 0.26
N ASP A 159 -17.79 6.81 -0.91
CA ASP A 159 -18.48 5.52 -0.99
C ASP A 159 -17.60 4.42 -0.39
N VAL A 160 -18.26 3.41 0.14
CA VAL A 160 -17.62 2.33 0.87
C VAL A 160 -17.71 1.04 0.07
N ILE A 161 -16.61 0.29 0.02
CA ILE A 161 -16.60 -1.07 -0.51
C ILE A 161 -17.10 -2.01 0.60
N VAL A 162 -18.12 -2.78 0.29
CA VAL A 162 -18.75 -3.72 1.23
C VAL A 162 -18.51 -5.18 0.80
N VAL A 163 -18.81 -6.13 1.68
CA VAL A 163 -18.58 -7.55 1.41
C VAL A 163 -19.36 -8.06 0.19
N GLU A 164 -20.53 -7.51 -0.04
CA GLU A 164 -21.38 -7.82 -1.18
C GLU A 164 -20.72 -7.48 -2.52
N ASP A 165 -19.79 -6.51 -2.51
CA ASP A 165 -19.01 -6.12 -3.69
C ASP A 165 -18.00 -7.20 -4.12
N LEU A 166 -17.69 -8.16 -3.27
CA LEU A 166 -16.87 -9.32 -3.64
C LEU A 166 -17.49 -10.18 -4.75
N GLY A 167 -18.80 -10.04 -4.97
CA GLY A 167 -19.45 -10.66 -6.14
C GLY A 167 -19.34 -12.19 -6.22
N GLY A 168 -19.16 -12.85 -5.07
CA GLY A 168 -19.04 -14.31 -4.98
C GLY A 168 -17.60 -14.84 -5.15
N VAL A 169 -16.57 -14.01 -5.22
CA VAL A 169 -15.18 -14.48 -5.08
C VAL A 169 -14.95 -14.96 -3.64
N ASP A 170 -14.20 -16.06 -3.53
CA ASP A 170 -13.89 -16.72 -2.25
C ASP A 170 -12.35 -16.87 -2.12
N PRO A 171 -11.65 -15.81 -1.70
CA PRO A 171 -10.21 -15.84 -1.57
C PRO A 171 -9.77 -16.81 -0.48
N SER A 172 -8.75 -17.59 -0.77
CA SER A 172 -8.10 -18.45 0.22
C SER A 172 -7.18 -17.63 1.14
N PRO A 173 -6.87 -18.14 2.34
CA PRO A 173 -5.91 -17.50 3.23
C PRO A 173 -4.58 -17.19 2.52
N GLY A 174 -4.10 -15.96 2.67
CA GLY A 174 -2.89 -15.49 2.01
C GLY A 174 -3.08 -14.98 0.58
N ASP A 175 -4.27 -15.07 -0.01
CA ASP A 175 -4.58 -14.42 -1.29
C ASP A 175 -4.68 -12.90 -1.11
N ALA A 176 -4.42 -12.18 -2.19
CA ALA A 176 -4.65 -10.74 -2.30
C ALA A 176 -5.96 -10.44 -3.02
N VAL A 177 -6.72 -9.46 -2.53
CA VAL A 177 -7.92 -8.96 -3.22
C VAL A 177 -7.64 -7.54 -3.72
N LEU A 178 -7.77 -7.35 -5.03
CA LEU A 178 -7.58 -6.08 -5.71
C LEU A 178 -8.94 -5.52 -6.12
N PHE A 179 -9.31 -4.36 -5.62
CA PHE A 179 -10.54 -3.68 -6.02
C PHE A 179 -10.27 -2.65 -7.12
N HIS A 180 -10.80 -2.91 -8.32
CA HIS A 180 -10.81 -1.94 -9.38
C HIS A 180 -12.02 -1.03 -9.21
N THR A 181 -11.80 0.18 -8.74
CA THR A 181 -12.86 1.16 -8.44
C THR A 181 -13.14 2.10 -9.63
N GLY A 182 -12.28 2.09 -10.64
CA GLY A 182 -12.31 3.09 -11.71
C GLY A 182 -11.80 4.48 -11.28
N TRP A 183 -11.35 4.63 -10.04
CA TRP A 183 -10.89 5.92 -9.50
C TRP A 183 -9.64 6.44 -10.21
N SER A 184 -8.77 5.55 -10.69
CA SER A 184 -7.56 5.88 -11.46
C SER A 184 -7.84 6.71 -12.72
N ALA A 185 -9.03 6.60 -13.32
CA ALA A 185 -9.44 7.45 -14.44
C ALA A 185 -9.51 8.96 -14.10
N ARG A 186 -9.38 9.31 -12.83
CA ARG A 186 -9.35 10.69 -12.34
C ARG A 186 -7.93 11.16 -12.00
N TRP A 187 -6.92 10.34 -12.26
CA TRP A 187 -5.54 10.64 -11.90
C TRP A 187 -5.04 11.98 -12.47
N ASP A 188 -5.44 12.30 -13.70
CA ASP A 188 -5.07 13.54 -14.37
C ASP A 188 -5.89 14.77 -13.93
N ASP A 189 -6.78 14.62 -12.94
CA ASP A 189 -7.55 15.73 -12.36
C ASP A 189 -7.26 15.85 -10.85
N PRO A 190 -6.14 16.53 -10.47
CA PRO A 190 -5.71 16.65 -9.06
C PRO A 190 -6.76 17.27 -8.15
N ALA A 191 -7.58 18.19 -8.67
CA ALA A 191 -8.63 18.86 -7.90
C ALA A 191 -9.74 17.90 -7.46
N ARG A 192 -9.99 16.84 -8.22
CA ARG A 192 -11.01 15.82 -7.92
C ARG A 192 -10.44 14.62 -7.15
N THR A 193 -9.20 14.27 -7.41
CA THR A 193 -8.58 13.07 -6.82
C THR A 193 -8.15 13.32 -5.37
N SER A 194 -7.62 14.51 -5.05
CA SER A 194 -7.08 14.84 -3.73
C SER A 194 -8.15 15.04 -2.63
N ARG A 195 -9.43 15.10 -2.98
CA ARG A 195 -10.51 15.44 -2.02
C ARG A 195 -11.24 14.24 -1.43
N ALA A 196 -11.05 13.05 -1.98
CA ALA A 196 -11.74 11.88 -1.49
C ALA A 196 -11.05 10.59 -1.95
N SER A 197 -10.97 9.62 -1.07
CA SER A 197 -10.58 8.25 -1.37
C SER A 197 -11.75 7.30 -1.12
N LEU A 198 -11.78 6.18 -1.83
CA LEU A 198 -12.65 5.06 -1.51
C LEU A 198 -11.97 4.24 -0.43
N VAL A 199 -12.69 3.94 0.63
CA VAL A 199 -12.16 3.18 1.76
C VAL A 199 -13.00 1.90 1.91
N PRO A 200 -12.37 0.74 2.14
CA PRO A 200 -13.13 -0.45 2.49
C PRO A 200 -13.94 -0.22 3.76
N ALA A 201 -15.18 -0.68 3.79
CA ALA A 201 -15.97 -0.67 5.02
C ALA A 201 -15.39 -1.64 6.03
N THR A 202 -15.25 -1.18 7.25
CA THR A 202 -15.13 -2.09 8.39
C THR A 202 -16.49 -2.23 9.08
N PRO A 203 -16.84 -3.39 9.62
CA PRO A 203 -15.98 -4.54 9.80
C PRO A 203 -16.04 -5.51 8.64
N TRP A 204 -14.89 -6.05 8.25
CA TRP A 204 -14.80 -7.30 7.53
C TRP A 204 -15.54 -8.39 8.32
N PRO A 205 -16.09 -9.42 7.67
CA PRO A 205 -16.77 -10.50 8.37
C PRO A 205 -15.91 -11.02 9.52
N SER A 206 -16.49 -11.22 10.67
CA SER A 206 -15.79 -11.77 11.85
C SER A 206 -15.12 -13.12 11.57
N SER A 207 -15.59 -13.85 10.55
CA SER A 207 -14.93 -15.06 10.06
C SER A 207 -13.53 -14.78 9.48
N TRP A 208 -13.28 -13.60 8.95
CA TRP A 208 -11.98 -13.19 8.40
C TRP A 208 -11.03 -12.67 9.48
N SER A 209 -11.58 -12.07 10.54
CA SER A 209 -10.81 -11.58 11.69
C SER A 209 -10.52 -12.67 12.73
N SER A 210 -11.30 -13.75 12.75
CA SER A 210 -11.19 -14.81 13.76
C SER A 210 -10.27 -15.98 13.38
N GLY A 211 -9.63 -15.92 12.21
CA GLY A 211 -8.71 -16.97 11.77
C GLY A 211 -9.37 -18.35 11.58
N ARG A 212 -10.69 -18.43 11.59
CA ARG A 212 -11.42 -19.66 11.31
C ARG A 212 -11.67 -19.80 9.81
N TRP A 213 -10.61 -20.14 9.11
CA TRP A 213 -10.67 -20.61 7.74
C TRP A 213 -10.95 -22.12 7.79
N ARG A 214 -11.98 -22.57 7.15
CA ARG A 214 -12.23 -24.01 6.93
C ARG A 214 -11.74 -24.40 5.54
#